data_443b9c5a7d2dfd5634879c26b1cc467f
#
_entry.id   443b9c5a7d2dfd5634879c26b1cc467f
#
_cell.length_a   1.000
_cell.length_b   1.000
_cell.length_c   1.000
_cell.angle_alpha   90.00
_cell.angle_beta   90.00
_cell.angle_gamma   90.00
#
_symmetry.space_group_name_H-M   'P 1'
#
loop_
_entity.id
_entity.type
_entity.pdbx_description
1 polymer ?
#
loop_
_entity_poly.entity_id
_entity_poly.type
_entity_poly.pdbx_seq_one_letter_code
_entity_poly.pdbx_strand_id
1 'polypeptide(L)'
;QKDIDVAAEALQFAKHKRIHTGIGTSDSHIKYKFNSNREEIIERAVAAVKYARKYVDDVEFYAEDAGRTDNEYLARVVEAVIKAGATVVNIPDTTGYCLPDEYGAKIRYLMEHVNGIHNAIISTHCHNDLGMATANTMAGVLNGARQVEVTINGIGERAGNTSLEEVRSEEHTSE
;
A
#
# COMPACT_ATOMS: atom_id res chain seq x y z
N GLN A 1 15.56 5.90 8.62
CA GLN A 1 15.29 6.33 10.02
C GLN A 1 15.08 7.83 10.09
N LYS A 2 16.00 8.64 9.55
CA LYS A 2 15.91 10.11 9.57
C LYS A 2 14.56 10.65 9.05
N ASP A 3 14.03 10.08 7.97
CA ASP A 3 12.75 10.50 7.40
C ASP A 3 11.58 10.21 8.36
N ILE A 4 11.65 9.08 9.08
CA ILE A 4 10.66 8.71 10.11
C ILE A 4 10.76 9.66 11.31
N ASP A 5 11.97 10.05 11.71
CA ASP A 5 12.18 11.01 12.79
C ASP A 5 11.54 12.37 12.47
N VAL A 6 11.76 12.86 11.24
CA VAL A 6 11.17 14.12 10.76
C VAL A 6 9.64 14.02 10.68
N ALA A 7 9.11 12.90 10.20
CA ALA A 7 7.66 12.67 10.18
C ALA A 7 7.05 12.67 11.59
N ALA A 8 7.72 11.99 12.54
CA ALA A 8 7.29 11.95 13.94
C ALA A 8 7.31 13.35 14.59
N GLU A 9 8.34 14.14 14.32
CA GLU A 9 8.44 15.52 14.78
C GLU A 9 7.30 16.40 14.21
N ALA A 10 7.03 16.29 12.91
CA ALA A 10 5.95 17.01 12.25
C ALA A 10 4.57 16.67 12.83
N LEU A 11 4.39 15.43 13.29
CA LEU A 11 3.14 14.93 13.85
C LEU A 11 3.01 15.17 15.38
N GLN A 12 3.99 15.79 16.04
CA GLN A 12 4.03 15.86 17.52
C GLN A 12 2.75 16.42 18.16
N PHE A 13 2.08 17.36 17.51
CA PHE A 13 0.85 18.01 18.00
C PHE A 13 -0.44 17.37 17.49
N ALA A 14 -0.38 16.40 16.59
CA ALA A 14 -1.56 15.73 16.07
C ALA A 14 -2.18 14.81 17.13
N LYS A 15 -3.50 14.84 17.25
CA LYS A 15 -4.24 13.97 18.18
C LYS A 15 -4.22 12.51 17.69
N HIS A 16 -4.39 12.30 16.40
CA HIS A 16 -4.31 11.00 15.74
C HIS A 16 -3.17 11.05 14.74
N LYS A 17 -2.25 10.10 14.84
CA LYS A 17 -1.00 10.11 14.12
C LYS A 17 -0.84 8.82 13.36
N ARG A 18 -0.55 8.90 12.06
CA ARG A 18 -0.11 7.76 11.25
C ARG A 18 1.22 8.09 10.60
N ILE A 19 2.18 7.19 10.66
CA ILE A 19 3.40 7.26 9.87
C ILE A 19 3.26 6.28 8.70
N HIS A 20 3.44 6.79 7.48
CA HIS A 20 3.45 6.02 6.24
C HIS A 20 4.90 5.78 5.81
N THR A 21 5.32 4.54 5.71
CA THR A 21 6.68 4.13 5.32
C THR A 21 6.62 2.92 4.40
N GLY A 22 7.63 2.73 3.58
CA GLY A 22 7.63 1.59 2.67
C GLY A 22 8.95 1.38 1.94
N ILE A 23 8.95 0.38 1.06
CA ILE A 23 10.08 0.04 0.22
C ILE A 23 9.59 -0.67 -1.05
N GLY A 24 10.33 -0.54 -2.15
CA GLY A 24 10.04 -1.23 -3.39
C GLY A 24 10.23 -2.74 -3.28
N THR A 25 9.24 -3.51 -3.72
CA THR A 25 9.19 -4.97 -3.56
C THR A 25 9.35 -5.74 -4.85
N SER A 26 9.22 -5.11 -6.03
CA SER A 26 9.43 -5.78 -7.30
C SER A 26 10.89 -6.17 -7.53
N ASP A 27 11.12 -7.25 -8.26
CA ASP A 27 12.47 -7.68 -8.62
C ASP A 27 13.24 -6.59 -9.38
N SER A 28 12.54 -5.75 -10.15
CA SER A 28 13.10 -4.58 -10.80
C SER A 28 13.66 -3.58 -9.79
N HIS A 29 12.89 -3.24 -8.76
CA HIS A 29 13.34 -2.33 -7.70
C HIS A 29 14.45 -2.96 -6.87
N ILE A 30 14.32 -4.22 -6.49
CA ILE A 30 15.33 -4.94 -5.70
C ILE A 30 16.67 -4.91 -6.42
N LYS A 31 16.67 -5.24 -7.71
CA LYS A 31 17.89 -5.35 -8.50
C LYS A 31 18.49 -3.98 -8.87
N TYR A 32 17.66 -3.08 -9.42
CA TYR A 32 18.19 -1.86 -10.07
C TYR A 32 18.12 -0.60 -9.19
N LYS A 33 17.17 -0.53 -8.24
CA LYS A 33 17.04 0.61 -7.33
C LYS A 33 17.85 0.41 -6.06
N PHE A 34 17.87 -0.81 -5.51
CA PHE A 34 18.48 -1.10 -4.21
C PHE A 34 19.79 -1.90 -4.31
N ASN A 35 20.08 -2.54 -5.46
CA ASN A 35 21.19 -3.46 -5.62
C ASN A 35 21.25 -4.48 -4.46
N SER A 36 20.14 -5.16 -4.19
CA SER A 36 19.88 -5.97 -3.01
C SER A 36 19.23 -7.30 -3.39
N ASN A 37 18.71 -8.02 -2.41
CA ASN A 37 17.98 -9.27 -2.57
C ASN A 37 16.66 -9.24 -1.79
N ARG A 38 15.78 -10.20 -2.06
CA ARG A 38 14.43 -10.30 -1.47
C ARG A 38 14.45 -10.36 0.06
N GLU A 39 15.37 -11.10 0.66
CA GLU A 39 15.46 -11.25 2.12
C GLU A 39 15.87 -9.94 2.79
N GLU A 40 16.88 -9.27 2.27
CA GLU A 40 17.32 -7.98 2.79
C GLU A 40 16.24 -6.90 2.68
N ILE A 41 15.41 -6.93 1.64
CA ILE A 41 14.26 -6.01 1.52
C ILE A 41 13.24 -6.27 2.61
N ILE A 42 12.93 -7.53 2.94
CA ILE A 42 12.06 -7.87 4.07
C ILE A 42 12.64 -7.34 5.39
N GLU A 43 13.94 -7.54 5.63
CA GLU A 43 14.60 -7.05 6.85
C GLU A 43 14.51 -5.52 6.96
N ARG A 44 14.74 -4.79 5.86
CA ARG A 44 14.62 -3.32 5.81
C ARG A 44 13.18 -2.88 6.07
N ALA A 45 12.18 -3.54 5.48
CA ALA A 45 10.77 -3.27 5.69
C ALA A 45 10.37 -3.43 7.17
N VAL A 46 10.73 -4.57 7.77
CA VAL A 46 10.50 -4.86 9.18
C VAL A 46 11.17 -3.82 10.09
N ALA A 47 12.43 -3.47 9.80
CA ALA A 47 13.17 -2.47 10.58
C ALA A 47 12.50 -1.09 10.52
N ALA A 48 12.00 -0.67 9.34
CA ALA A 48 11.29 0.60 9.17
C ALA A 48 9.99 0.64 9.97
N VAL A 49 9.16 -0.42 9.87
CA VAL A 49 7.90 -0.52 10.64
C VAL A 49 8.17 -0.51 12.15
N LYS A 50 9.10 -1.33 12.64
CA LYS A 50 9.47 -1.35 14.06
C LYS A 50 10.00 0.01 14.54
N TYR A 51 10.69 0.72 13.67
CA TYR A 51 11.20 2.05 14.02
C TYR A 51 10.08 3.09 14.11
N ALA A 52 9.14 3.10 13.15
CA ALA A 52 7.97 3.97 13.17
C ALA A 52 7.07 3.70 14.39
N ARG A 53 6.94 2.43 14.79
CA ARG A 53 6.18 2.01 15.99
C ARG A 53 6.69 2.60 17.30
N LYS A 54 7.90 3.12 17.34
CA LYS A 54 8.41 3.83 18.53
C LYS A 54 7.74 5.19 18.76
N TYR A 55 7.16 5.75 17.71
CA TYR A 55 6.58 7.11 17.72
C TYR A 55 5.05 7.12 17.66
N VAL A 56 4.45 6.13 16.99
CA VAL A 56 3.00 6.07 16.75
C VAL A 56 2.48 4.64 16.85
N ASP A 57 1.19 4.52 17.19
CA ASP A 57 0.51 3.22 17.20
C ASP A 57 -0.08 2.84 15.84
N ASP A 58 -0.28 3.79 14.95
CA ASP A 58 -0.81 3.57 13.61
C ASP A 58 0.31 3.75 12.58
N VAL A 59 0.75 2.63 12.01
CA VAL A 59 1.81 2.59 10.99
C VAL A 59 1.25 1.97 9.73
N GLU A 60 1.28 2.73 8.65
CA GLU A 60 0.97 2.24 7.31
C GLU A 60 2.26 1.89 6.57
N PHE A 61 2.31 0.67 6.04
CA PHE A 61 3.41 0.22 5.18
C PHE A 61 2.93 0.09 3.74
N TYR A 62 3.66 0.66 2.79
CA TYR A 62 3.41 0.46 1.37
C TYR A 62 4.50 -0.42 0.73
N ALA A 63 4.05 -1.44 -0.01
CA ALA A 63 4.90 -2.29 -0.84
C ALA A 63 5.04 -1.67 -2.23
N GLU A 64 5.93 -0.67 -2.41
CA GLU A 64 6.07 0.04 -3.68
C GLU A 64 6.27 -0.96 -4.84
N ASP A 65 5.56 -0.73 -5.93
CA ASP A 65 5.56 -1.58 -7.11
C ASP A 65 4.98 -2.99 -6.88
N ALA A 66 4.03 -3.10 -5.94
CA ALA A 66 3.35 -4.36 -5.63
C ALA A 66 2.62 -4.94 -6.85
N GLY A 67 2.11 -4.11 -7.75
CA GLY A 67 1.46 -4.55 -8.99
C GLY A 67 2.33 -5.53 -9.77
N ARG A 68 3.65 -5.29 -9.85
CA ARG A 68 4.63 -6.13 -10.55
C ARG A 68 5.38 -7.11 -9.65
N THR A 69 5.07 -7.14 -8.36
CA THR A 69 5.71 -8.05 -7.40
C THR A 69 5.07 -9.44 -7.48
N ASP A 70 5.90 -10.47 -7.42
CA ASP A 70 5.46 -11.86 -7.30
C ASP A 70 4.57 -12.06 -6.07
N ASN A 71 3.46 -12.78 -6.21
CA ASN A 71 2.44 -12.88 -5.18
C ASN A 71 2.93 -13.61 -3.91
N GLU A 72 3.71 -14.68 -4.07
CA GLU A 72 4.24 -15.44 -2.94
C GLU A 72 5.23 -14.60 -2.14
N TYR A 73 6.13 -13.91 -2.84
CA TYR A 73 7.07 -13.01 -2.18
C TYR A 73 6.37 -11.82 -1.53
N LEU A 74 5.37 -11.22 -2.20
CA LEU A 74 4.58 -10.12 -1.64
C LEU A 74 3.87 -10.56 -0.35
N ALA A 75 3.29 -11.77 -0.32
CA ALA A 75 2.66 -12.32 0.87
C ALA A 75 3.64 -12.44 2.04
N ARG A 76 4.88 -12.87 1.79
CA ARG A 76 5.96 -12.92 2.80
C ARG A 76 6.30 -11.53 3.34
N VAL A 77 6.40 -10.52 2.48
CA VAL A 77 6.64 -9.13 2.89
C VAL A 77 5.49 -8.63 3.78
N VAL A 78 4.24 -8.80 3.32
CA VAL A 78 3.04 -8.37 4.05
C VAL A 78 2.94 -9.04 5.42
N GLU A 79 3.14 -10.35 5.49
CA GLU A 79 3.15 -11.07 6.77
C GLU A 79 4.23 -10.54 7.72
N ALA A 80 5.44 -10.30 7.21
CA ALA A 80 6.55 -9.82 8.02
C ALA A 80 6.30 -8.41 8.59
N VAL A 81 5.73 -7.49 7.79
CA VAL A 81 5.44 -6.13 8.26
C VAL A 81 4.26 -6.08 9.22
N ILE A 82 3.23 -6.93 9.04
CA ILE A 82 2.13 -7.07 10.00
C ILE A 82 2.68 -7.58 11.34
N LYS A 83 3.51 -8.61 11.34
CA LYS A 83 4.19 -9.10 12.55
C LYS A 83 5.07 -8.03 13.21
N ALA A 84 5.63 -7.12 12.42
CA ALA A 84 6.42 -6.00 12.94
C ALA A 84 5.56 -4.86 13.53
N GLY A 85 4.25 -4.87 13.30
CA GLY A 85 3.29 -3.94 13.86
C GLY A 85 2.67 -2.94 12.88
N ALA A 86 2.73 -3.19 11.57
CA ALA A 86 1.96 -2.41 10.61
C ALA A 86 0.46 -2.63 10.84
N THR A 87 -0.31 -1.55 10.90
CA THR A 87 -1.76 -1.55 11.10
C THR A 87 -2.52 -1.44 9.79
N VAL A 88 -1.87 -0.89 8.78
CA VAL A 88 -2.35 -0.82 7.41
C VAL A 88 -1.24 -1.26 6.47
N VAL A 89 -1.58 -2.03 5.44
CA VAL A 89 -0.65 -2.40 4.37
C VAL A 89 -1.24 -2.00 3.03
N ASN A 90 -0.56 -1.07 2.39
CA ASN A 90 -0.93 -0.54 1.08
C ASN A 90 -0.26 -1.37 -0.03
N ILE A 91 -1.07 -1.75 -1.02
CA ILE A 91 -0.68 -2.56 -2.18
C ILE A 91 -0.81 -1.70 -3.44
N PRO A 92 0.23 -0.94 -3.83
CA PRO A 92 0.11 -0.02 -4.95
C PRO A 92 0.30 -0.70 -6.32
N ASP A 93 -0.57 -0.35 -7.26
CA ASP A 93 -0.30 -0.46 -8.69
C ASP A 93 0.50 0.78 -9.13
N THR A 94 1.79 0.78 -8.80
CA THR A 94 2.67 1.94 -8.95
C THR A 94 2.88 2.35 -10.41
N THR A 95 2.90 1.40 -11.32
CA THR A 95 3.05 1.67 -12.77
C THR A 95 1.73 1.93 -13.48
N GLY A 96 0.59 1.67 -12.84
CA GLY A 96 -0.73 1.80 -13.43
C GLY A 96 -1.00 0.82 -14.57
N TYR A 97 -0.37 -0.36 -14.54
CA TYR A 97 -0.42 -1.35 -15.62
C TYR A 97 -1.24 -2.59 -15.28
N CYS A 98 -1.72 -2.72 -14.04
CA CYS A 98 -2.58 -3.83 -13.68
C CYS A 98 -3.95 -3.73 -14.38
N LEU A 99 -4.47 -4.87 -14.77
CA LEU A 99 -5.89 -5.00 -15.14
C LEU A 99 -6.72 -5.31 -13.89
N PRO A 100 -8.03 -4.98 -13.86
CA PRO A 100 -8.86 -5.17 -12.67
C PRO A 100 -8.89 -6.59 -12.13
N ASP A 101 -8.98 -7.59 -13.01
CA ASP A 101 -8.97 -9.00 -12.60
C ASP A 101 -7.63 -9.42 -12.00
N GLU A 102 -6.52 -8.93 -12.54
CA GLU A 102 -5.17 -9.22 -12.03
C GLU A 102 -4.96 -8.57 -10.67
N TYR A 103 -5.34 -7.30 -10.54
CA TYR A 103 -5.19 -6.56 -9.29
C TYR A 103 -6.10 -7.14 -8.20
N GLY A 104 -7.36 -7.40 -8.52
CA GLY A 104 -8.31 -8.06 -7.62
C GLY A 104 -7.82 -9.44 -7.18
N ALA A 105 -7.30 -10.26 -8.11
CA ALA A 105 -6.73 -11.57 -7.79
C ALA A 105 -5.51 -11.46 -6.86
N LYS A 106 -4.67 -10.43 -7.02
CA LYS A 106 -3.53 -10.16 -6.12
C LYS A 106 -4.00 -9.86 -4.69
N ILE A 107 -5.00 -8.99 -4.52
CA ILE A 107 -5.57 -8.70 -3.20
C ILE A 107 -6.17 -9.96 -2.58
N ARG A 108 -6.97 -10.71 -3.34
CA ARG A 108 -7.53 -11.98 -2.86
C ARG A 108 -6.44 -12.97 -2.44
N TYR A 109 -5.38 -13.11 -3.22
CA TYR A 109 -4.25 -13.97 -2.89
C TYR A 109 -3.66 -13.61 -1.52
N LEU A 110 -3.44 -12.33 -1.23
CA LEU A 110 -2.94 -11.87 0.06
C LEU A 110 -3.92 -12.20 1.19
N MET A 111 -5.22 -11.98 0.98
CA MET A 111 -6.24 -12.30 1.98
C MET A 111 -6.29 -13.79 2.34
N GLU A 112 -5.97 -14.67 1.38
CA GLU A 112 -6.02 -16.12 1.55
C GLU A 112 -4.71 -16.71 2.09
N HIS A 113 -3.55 -16.09 1.81
CA HIS A 113 -2.24 -16.71 2.06
C HIS A 113 -1.39 -16.02 3.12
N VAL A 114 -1.76 -14.81 3.57
CA VAL A 114 -0.99 -14.10 4.60
C VAL A 114 -1.49 -14.48 5.98
N ASN A 115 -0.61 -15.08 6.79
CA ASN A 115 -0.94 -15.38 8.17
C ASN A 115 -1.07 -14.10 8.99
N GLY A 116 -2.20 -13.96 9.69
CA GLY A 116 -2.48 -12.79 10.51
C GLY A 116 -2.94 -11.57 9.73
N ILE A 117 -3.40 -11.72 8.48
CA ILE A 117 -3.91 -10.63 7.63
C ILE A 117 -4.99 -9.79 8.34
N HIS A 118 -5.78 -10.41 9.23
CA HIS A 118 -6.86 -9.74 9.99
C HIS A 118 -6.34 -8.74 11.04
N ASN A 119 -5.04 -8.72 11.32
CA ASN A 119 -4.43 -7.76 12.24
C ASN A 119 -4.10 -6.44 11.57
N ALA A 120 -4.30 -6.31 10.26
CA ALA A 120 -4.08 -5.09 9.51
C ALA A 120 -5.21 -4.86 8.49
N ILE A 121 -5.34 -3.62 8.05
CA ILE A 121 -6.21 -3.22 6.95
C ILE A 121 -5.40 -3.28 5.66
N ILE A 122 -5.93 -3.92 4.63
CA ILE A 122 -5.36 -3.85 3.28
C ILE A 122 -5.90 -2.62 2.58
N SER A 123 -4.99 -1.81 2.04
CA SER A 123 -5.25 -0.58 1.31
C SER A 123 -4.91 -0.72 -0.16
N THR A 124 -5.66 -0.07 -1.02
CA THR A 124 -5.38 0.04 -2.46
C THR A 124 -4.86 1.42 -2.81
N HIS A 125 -3.92 1.49 -3.75
CA HIS A 125 -3.41 2.73 -4.33
C HIS A 125 -3.12 2.48 -5.81
N CYS A 126 -3.91 3.04 -6.71
CA CYS A 126 -3.81 2.72 -8.13
C CYS A 126 -3.53 3.96 -8.96
N HIS A 127 -2.52 3.87 -9.84
CA HIS A 127 -2.21 4.87 -10.86
C HIS A 127 -3.02 4.62 -12.14
N ASN A 128 -3.16 5.65 -12.96
CA ASN A 128 -4.15 5.70 -14.04
C ASN A 128 -3.54 5.61 -15.44
N ASP A 129 -2.36 5.03 -15.57
CA ASP A 129 -1.62 5.00 -16.84
C ASP A 129 -2.37 4.27 -17.97
N LEU A 130 -3.10 3.22 -17.64
CA LEU A 130 -4.01 2.55 -18.58
C LEU A 130 -5.47 2.98 -18.46
N GLY A 131 -5.78 4.02 -17.66
CA GLY A 131 -7.16 4.43 -17.41
C GLY A 131 -7.95 3.47 -16.53
N MET A 132 -7.27 2.63 -15.74
CA MET A 132 -7.89 1.57 -14.94
C MET A 132 -7.85 1.81 -13.43
N ALA A 133 -7.39 2.97 -12.97
CA ALA A 133 -7.16 3.22 -11.55
C ALA A 133 -8.41 2.96 -10.68
N THR A 134 -9.55 3.53 -11.06
CA THR A 134 -10.80 3.36 -10.33
C THR A 134 -11.31 1.92 -10.41
N ALA A 135 -11.23 1.28 -11.58
CA ALA A 135 -11.62 -0.12 -11.75
C ALA A 135 -10.75 -1.06 -10.91
N ASN A 136 -9.42 -0.84 -10.87
CA ASN A 136 -8.49 -1.59 -10.03
C ASN A 136 -8.79 -1.39 -8.54
N THR A 137 -9.03 -0.16 -8.11
CA THR A 137 -9.41 0.16 -6.72
C THR A 137 -10.67 -0.60 -6.31
N MET A 138 -11.72 -0.56 -7.14
CA MET A 138 -12.97 -1.28 -6.88
C MET A 138 -12.77 -2.80 -6.87
N ALA A 139 -11.97 -3.34 -7.79
CA ALA A 139 -11.60 -4.75 -7.80
C ALA A 139 -10.88 -5.14 -6.50
N GLY A 140 -9.98 -4.29 -5.98
CA GLY A 140 -9.33 -4.50 -4.69
C GLY A 140 -10.30 -4.54 -3.53
N VAL A 141 -11.26 -3.61 -3.47
CA VAL A 141 -12.32 -3.58 -2.43
C VAL A 141 -13.18 -4.85 -2.47
N LEU A 142 -13.60 -5.27 -3.66
CA LEU A 142 -14.40 -6.50 -3.85
C LEU A 142 -13.63 -7.76 -3.40
N ASN A 143 -12.31 -7.72 -3.41
CA ASN A 143 -11.45 -8.84 -3.02
C ASN A 143 -10.83 -8.72 -1.62
N GLY A 144 -11.26 -7.75 -0.79
CA GLY A 144 -10.92 -7.73 0.63
C GLY A 144 -10.22 -6.47 1.14
N ALA A 145 -9.82 -5.53 0.30
CA ALA A 145 -9.31 -4.24 0.76
C ALA A 145 -10.41 -3.45 1.50
N ARG A 146 -10.00 -2.68 2.52
CA ARG A 146 -10.92 -1.89 3.36
C ARG A 146 -10.47 -0.44 3.53
N GLN A 147 -9.38 -0.07 2.90
CA GLN A 147 -8.94 1.30 2.72
C GLN A 147 -8.65 1.53 1.24
N VAL A 148 -8.96 2.73 0.76
CA VAL A 148 -8.62 3.18 -0.59
C VAL A 148 -7.85 4.50 -0.50
N GLU A 149 -6.77 4.62 -1.26
CA GLU A 149 -6.03 5.85 -1.40
C GLU A 149 -6.38 6.49 -2.73
N VAL A 150 -6.92 7.68 -2.65
CA VAL A 150 -7.48 8.41 -3.79
C VAL A 150 -7.07 9.87 -3.74
N THR A 151 -7.24 10.58 -4.82
CA THR A 151 -6.98 12.02 -4.88
C THR A 151 -8.19 12.77 -5.44
N ILE A 152 -8.36 14.02 -5.02
CA ILE A 152 -9.38 14.91 -5.58
C ILE A 152 -9.07 15.10 -7.07
N ASN A 153 -10.08 14.91 -7.91
CA ASN A 153 -9.98 14.97 -9.38
C ASN A 153 -8.98 13.96 -9.98
N GLY A 154 -8.56 12.93 -9.26
CA GLY A 154 -7.58 11.97 -9.74
C GLY A 154 -6.18 12.57 -10.00
N ILE A 155 -5.86 13.72 -9.42
CA ILE A 155 -4.56 14.38 -9.62
C ILE A 155 -3.45 13.51 -9.06
N GLY A 156 -2.40 13.26 -9.84
CA GLY A 156 -1.26 12.46 -9.44
C GLY A 156 -0.18 12.41 -10.50
N GLU A 157 0.79 11.54 -10.29
CA GLU A 157 1.89 11.33 -11.21
C GLU A 157 1.41 10.82 -12.57
N ARG A 158 2.08 11.24 -13.62
CA ARG A 158 1.86 10.82 -15.02
C ARG A 158 0.40 11.03 -15.48
N ALA A 159 -0.40 9.94 -15.49
CA ALA A 159 -1.81 9.98 -15.90
C ALA A 159 -2.79 10.17 -14.72
N GLY A 160 -2.27 10.30 -13.50
CA GLY A 160 -3.04 10.52 -12.29
C GLY A 160 -3.26 9.24 -11.45
N ASN A 161 -4.09 9.40 -10.43
CA ASN A 161 -4.48 8.37 -9.48
C ASN A 161 -5.97 8.06 -9.60
N THR A 162 -6.45 7.14 -8.80
CA THR A 162 -7.89 6.94 -8.58
C THR A 162 -8.52 8.24 -8.08
N SER A 163 -9.60 8.66 -8.73
CA SER A 163 -10.37 9.84 -8.34
C SER A 163 -11.27 9.56 -7.15
N LEU A 164 -11.24 10.45 -6.14
CA LEU A 164 -12.14 10.39 -5.00
C LEU A 164 -13.60 10.42 -5.44
N GLU A 165 -13.93 11.27 -6.39
CA GLU A 165 -15.29 11.50 -6.87
C GLU A 165 -15.86 10.26 -7.57
N GLU A 166 -14.99 9.49 -8.26
CA GLU A 166 -15.42 8.25 -8.91
C GLU A 166 -15.65 7.11 -7.91
N VAL A 167 -14.80 7.01 -6.86
CA VAL A 167 -14.92 5.96 -5.85
C VAL A 167 -16.07 6.25 -4.90
N ARG A 168 -16.22 7.51 -4.48
CA ARG A 168 -17.30 7.97 -3.65
C ARG A 168 -18.35 8.67 -4.48
N SER A 169 -19.33 7.96 -4.97
CA SER A 169 -20.50 8.57 -5.59
C SER A 169 -21.34 9.26 -4.53
N GLU A 170 -21.28 10.58 -4.45
CA GLU A 170 -22.12 11.37 -3.56
C GLU A 170 -23.54 11.57 -4.12
N GLU A 171 -23.75 11.24 -5.37
CA GLU A 171 -25.05 11.34 -6.04
C GLU A 171 -26.12 10.45 -5.39
N HIS A 172 -25.70 9.43 -4.65
CA HIS A 172 -26.60 8.53 -3.94
C HIS A 172 -26.90 8.93 -2.49
N THR A 173 -26.34 10.03 -2.01
CA THR A 173 -26.49 10.49 -0.61
C THR A 173 -27.36 11.73 -0.47
N SER A 174 -27.94 12.23 -1.56
CA SER A 174 -28.79 13.42 -1.59
C SER A 174 -30.29 13.15 -1.54
N GLU A 175 -30.72 11.96 -1.11
CA GLU A 175 -32.12 11.66 -0.81
C GLU A 175 -32.37 11.51 0.69
#